data_ce047d9c13fca139a2041df67f8e1a19
#
_entry.id   ce047d9c13fca139a2041df67f8e1a19
#
_cell.length_a   1.000
_cell.length_b   1.000
_cell.length_c   1.000
_cell.angle_alpha   90.00
_cell.angle_beta   90.00
_cell.angle_gamma   90.00
#
_symmetry.space_group_name_H-M   'P 1'
#
loop_
_entity.id
_entity.type
_entity.pdbx_description
1 polymer ?
#
loop_
_entity_poly.entity_id
_entity_poly.type
_entity_poly.pdbx_seq_one_letter_code
_entity_poly.pdbx_strand_id
1 'polypeptide(L)'
;MEFDTITAISTPMGEGAIAIVRLSGSSAIAIANKIFQSPNGKSLFDQSSHTIHYGHLVDPKTDEVVEEVMLSLMKGPKTFTREDVIEINCHGGLVSVNRVLQLVLINGARLAEPGEFTKRAFLNGRIDLSQAEAVMDLIRAKTDKAMNVALGQMEGRLSRLIATLRQALLETLAQVEVNIDYPEYDDVEEMTLPMMIEKCTWVSEEIDKLLLTSSQGKILREGLSTAIIGRPNVGKSSLLNSLIQENKAIVTDIAGTTRDIIEEYVNVRGVPLKLVDTAGIRETEDIVERIGVEKSRQVLKEADLILLVLNSAEQLTIEDRRLFEAIEGMDYIVIINKTDLPNEIEMEEVRNLTGQKRIVATSLLQEEGVDELEEAIASLFFEGSIESSDLTYVSNARHISLLTLAKSTITDALEAAQSNVPVDMIQIDVTRTWEILGEITGDTVEETLIDQLFSQFCLGK
;
A
#
# COMPACT_ATOMS: atom_id res chain seq x y z
N MET A 1 12.65 16.90 -21.47
CA MET A 1 11.31 17.57 -21.63
C MET A 1 11.31 18.78 -20.70
N GLU A 2 10.98 19.96 -21.22
CA GLU A 2 10.73 21.12 -20.36
C GLU A 2 9.26 21.05 -19.95
N PHE A 3 9.01 20.68 -18.69
CA PHE A 3 7.65 20.65 -18.17
C PHE A 3 7.24 22.08 -17.76
N ASP A 4 5.96 22.40 -17.94
CA ASP A 4 5.32 23.59 -17.36
C ASP A 4 5.39 23.59 -15.84
N THR A 5 5.17 24.74 -15.19
CA THR A 5 5.16 24.81 -13.73
C THR A 5 3.77 24.46 -13.21
N ILE A 6 3.72 23.46 -12.35
CA ILE A 6 2.49 22.97 -11.71
C ILE A 6 2.36 23.46 -10.28
N THR A 7 1.11 23.51 -9.80
CA THR A 7 0.78 23.85 -8.42
C THR A 7 -0.40 23.07 -7.91
N ALA A 8 -0.41 22.75 -6.62
CA ALA A 8 -1.57 22.18 -5.93
C ALA A 8 -1.51 22.44 -4.42
N ILE A 9 -2.67 22.28 -3.77
CA ILE A 9 -2.73 22.20 -2.30
C ILE A 9 -2.23 20.81 -1.89
N SER A 10 -1.19 20.76 -1.05
CA SER A 10 -0.52 19.52 -0.64
C SER A 10 -0.93 19.04 0.77
N THR A 11 -1.75 19.77 1.47
CA THR A 11 -2.33 19.41 2.77
C THR A 11 -3.78 18.97 2.62
N PRO A 12 -4.33 18.16 3.55
CA PRO A 12 -5.76 17.85 3.56
C PRO A 12 -6.61 19.13 3.57
N MET A 13 -7.75 19.08 2.89
CA MET A 13 -8.72 20.19 2.90
C MET A 13 -9.50 20.17 4.21
N GLY A 14 -9.56 21.31 4.89
CA GLY A 14 -10.27 21.45 6.17
C GLY A 14 -9.76 22.65 6.95
N GLU A 15 -10.25 22.82 8.20
CA GLU A 15 -9.74 23.83 9.11
C GLU A 15 -8.50 23.30 9.84
N GLY A 16 -7.37 23.98 9.69
CA GLY A 16 -6.10 23.63 10.33
C GLY A 16 -5.25 24.87 10.61
N ALA A 17 -4.16 24.71 11.33
CA ALA A 17 -3.26 25.83 11.61
C ALA A 17 -2.50 26.26 10.34
N ILE A 18 -2.11 25.32 9.50
CA ILE A 18 -1.27 25.54 8.31
C ILE A 18 -1.83 24.74 7.14
N ALA A 19 -1.82 25.37 5.94
CA ALA A 19 -1.98 24.68 4.66
C ALA A 19 -0.79 25.00 3.76
N ILE A 20 -0.48 24.08 2.83
CA ILE A 20 0.66 24.18 1.94
C ILE A 20 0.17 24.20 0.49
N VAL A 21 0.50 25.26 -0.24
CA VAL A 21 0.41 25.32 -1.70
C VAL A 21 1.81 25.07 -2.27
N ARG A 22 1.95 24.00 -3.04
CA ARG A 22 3.23 23.59 -3.63
C ARG A 22 3.29 23.96 -5.11
N LEU A 23 4.44 24.43 -5.55
CA LEU A 23 4.78 24.66 -6.97
C LEU A 23 5.98 23.77 -7.33
N SER A 24 6.01 23.24 -8.54
CA SER A 24 7.17 22.54 -9.10
C SER A 24 7.32 22.88 -10.59
N GLY A 25 8.54 23.18 -11.02
CA GLY A 25 8.84 23.46 -12.42
C GLY A 25 9.83 24.60 -12.59
N SER A 26 10.28 24.82 -13.82
CA SER A 26 11.32 25.81 -14.18
C SER A 26 10.94 27.26 -13.83
N SER A 27 9.66 27.59 -13.79
CA SER A 27 9.18 28.95 -13.45
C SER A 27 8.72 29.08 -11.99
N ALA A 28 8.87 28.05 -11.13
CA ALA A 28 8.36 28.07 -9.76
C ALA A 28 8.92 29.24 -8.95
N ILE A 29 10.23 29.49 -9.02
CA ILE A 29 10.89 30.61 -8.32
C ILE A 29 10.42 31.95 -8.90
N ALA A 30 10.30 32.07 -10.22
CA ALA A 30 9.89 33.30 -10.88
C ALA A 30 8.45 33.69 -10.50
N ILE A 31 7.52 32.72 -10.50
CA ILE A 31 6.13 32.94 -10.08
C ILE A 31 6.09 33.36 -8.62
N ALA A 32 6.76 32.63 -7.73
CA ALA A 32 6.81 32.95 -6.32
C ALA A 32 7.42 34.31 -6.05
N ASN A 33 8.56 34.67 -6.71
CA ASN A 33 9.21 35.96 -6.53
C ASN A 33 8.34 37.14 -6.98
N LYS A 34 7.42 36.93 -7.92
CA LYS A 34 6.50 37.96 -8.40
C LYS A 34 5.41 38.32 -7.40
N ILE A 35 4.97 37.35 -6.60
CA ILE A 35 3.85 37.49 -5.65
C ILE A 35 4.28 37.58 -4.19
N PHE A 36 5.54 37.30 -3.86
CA PHE A 36 6.07 37.28 -2.50
C PHE A 36 6.85 38.53 -2.18
N GLN A 37 6.52 39.19 -1.08
CA GLN A 37 7.24 40.33 -0.54
C GLN A 37 7.87 39.99 0.79
N SER A 38 9.22 39.92 0.81
CA SER A 38 10.00 39.80 2.03
C SER A 38 10.11 41.16 2.76
N PRO A 39 10.05 41.21 4.10
CA PRO A 39 10.26 42.44 4.87
C PRO A 39 11.55 43.14 4.55
N ASN A 40 12.58 42.41 4.13
CA ASN A 40 13.91 42.94 3.79
C ASN A 40 14.09 43.26 2.31
N GLY A 41 13.04 43.15 1.50
CA GLY A 41 13.06 43.42 0.05
C GLY A 41 13.97 42.50 -0.77
N LYS A 42 14.43 41.36 -0.23
CA LYS A 42 15.31 40.42 -0.90
C LYS A 42 14.57 39.58 -1.94
N SER A 43 15.17 39.47 -3.13
CA SER A 43 14.68 38.58 -4.18
C SER A 43 14.90 37.09 -3.83
N LEU A 44 13.93 36.22 -4.18
CA LEU A 44 14.07 34.77 -4.02
C LEU A 44 15.14 34.18 -4.92
N PHE A 45 15.46 34.81 -6.05
CA PHE A 45 16.54 34.36 -6.95
C PHE A 45 17.91 34.37 -6.26
N ASP A 46 18.14 35.37 -5.36
CA ASP A 46 19.41 35.58 -4.67
C ASP A 46 19.53 34.70 -3.40
N GLN A 47 18.48 33.98 -3.04
CA GLN A 47 18.48 33.13 -1.84
C GLN A 47 19.11 31.77 -2.13
N SER A 48 19.67 31.14 -1.07
CA SER A 48 20.18 29.78 -1.11
C SER A 48 19.05 28.78 -1.20
N SER A 49 19.33 27.60 -1.78
CA SER A 49 18.40 26.48 -1.76
C SER A 49 18.20 25.94 -0.34
N HIS A 50 17.01 25.37 -0.08
CA HIS A 50 16.61 24.78 1.20
C HIS A 50 16.59 25.82 2.33
N THR A 51 15.98 26.97 2.05
CA THR A 51 15.78 28.07 3.00
C THR A 51 14.31 28.42 3.13
N ILE A 52 13.93 28.95 4.30
CA ILE A 52 12.57 29.39 4.61
C ILE A 52 12.57 30.92 4.76
N HIS A 53 11.60 31.57 4.16
CA HIS A 53 11.46 33.03 4.13
C HIS A 53 10.10 33.44 4.67
N TYR A 54 10.08 34.36 5.61
CA TYR A 54 8.86 35.01 6.10
C TYR A 54 8.52 36.21 5.23
N GLY A 55 7.23 36.42 4.95
CA GLY A 55 6.76 37.57 4.21
C GLY A 55 5.27 37.53 3.92
N HIS A 56 4.85 38.35 2.97
CA HIS A 56 3.45 38.46 2.55
C HIS A 56 3.31 38.08 1.08
N LEU A 57 2.18 37.46 0.75
CA LEU A 57 1.73 37.34 -0.63
C LEU A 57 0.92 38.57 -1.00
N VAL A 58 1.30 39.16 -2.11
CA VAL A 58 0.69 40.38 -2.64
C VAL A 58 0.23 40.17 -4.07
N ASP A 59 -0.97 40.59 -4.41
CA ASP A 59 -1.42 40.54 -5.79
C ASP A 59 -0.70 41.66 -6.58
N PRO A 60 0.12 41.31 -7.59
CA PRO A 60 0.92 42.29 -8.33
C PRO A 60 0.05 43.28 -9.19
N LYS A 61 -1.25 43.04 -9.33
CA LYS A 61 -2.17 43.92 -10.08
C LYS A 61 -2.84 44.96 -9.19
N THR A 62 -3.13 44.59 -7.94
CA THR A 62 -3.89 45.45 -7.02
C THR A 62 -3.08 45.98 -5.86
N ASP A 63 -1.86 45.48 -5.64
CA ASP A 63 -1.01 45.68 -4.47
C ASP A 63 -1.69 45.28 -3.13
N GLU A 64 -2.78 44.50 -3.20
CA GLU A 64 -3.48 43.98 -2.02
C GLU A 64 -2.66 42.85 -1.38
N VAL A 65 -2.46 42.91 -0.06
CA VAL A 65 -1.92 41.80 0.72
C VAL A 65 -2.97 40.70 0.80
N VAL A 66 -2.62 39.52 0.25
CA VAL A 66 -3.52 38.37 0.18
C VAL A 66 -3.37 37.52 1.42
N GLU A 67 -2.12 37.29 1.88
CA GLU A 67 -1.85 36.39 3.00
C GLU A 67 -0.44 36.65 3.60
N GLU A 68 -0.29 36.36 4.88
CA GLU A 68 1.01 36.27 5.58
C GLU A 68 1.50 34.84 5.54
N VAL A 69 2.74 34.59 5.08
CA VAL A 69 3.20 33.24 4.77
C VAL A 69 4.64 32.99 5.18
N MET A 70 4.96 31.69 5.33
CA MET A 70 6.33 31.19 5.30
C MET A 70 6.55 30.46 3.98
N LEU A 71 7.55 30.87 3.21
CA LEU A 71 7.84 30.29 1.90
C LEU A 71 9.12 29.48 1.96
N SER A 72 9.05 28.20 1.62
CA SER A 72 10.21 27.29 1.49
C SER A 72 10.70 27.32 0.05
N LEU A 73 11.99 27.61 -0.14
CA LEU A 73 12.66 27.66 -1.44
C LEU A 73 13.60 26.46 -1.59
N MET A 74 13.39 25.63 -2.59
CA MET A 74 14.22 24.46 -2.91
C MET A 74 14.57 24.47 -4.40
N LYS A 75 15.87 24.60 -4.71
CA LYS A 75 16.38 24.63 -6.10
C LYS A 75 16.77 23.23 -6.55
N GLY A 76 16.36 22.86 -7.76
CA GLY A 76 16.75 21.61 -8.38
C GLY A 76 18.29 21.46 -8.52
N PRO A 77 18.80 20.24 -8.70
CA PRO A 77 18.11 18.96 -8.78
C PRO A 77 17.89 18.23 -7.43
N LYS A 78 18.28 18.83 -6.30
CA LYS A 78 18.16 18.22 -4.95
C LYS A 78 16.79 18.47 -4.33
N THR A 79 15.70 18.17 -5.08
CA THR A 79 14.30 18.35 -4.67
C THR A 79 13.52 17.06 -4.92
N PHE A 80 12.26 17.00 -4.49
CA PHE A 80 11.44 15.80 -4.70
C PHE A 80 11.22 15.51 -6.19
N THR A 81 10.93 16.51 -7.01
CA THR A 81 10.69 16.36 -8.45
C THR A 81 11.95 16.51 -9.29
N ARG A 82 13.11 16.82 -8.69
CA ARG A 82 14.35 17.32 -9.35
C ARG A 82 14.18 18.63 -10.09
N GLU A 83 13.03 19.29 -9.99
CA GLU A 83 12.77 20.63 -10.49
C GLU A 83 12.95 21.66 -9.37
N ASP A 84 12.81 22.97 -9.67
CA ASP A 84 12.68 23.99 -8.63
C ASP A 84 11.32 23.82 -7.94
N VAL A 85 11.32 23.79 -6.61
CA VAL A 85 10.13 23.60 -5.78
C VAL A 85 9.98 24.77 -4.82
N ILE A 86 8.77 25.28 -4.75
CA ILE A 86 8.34 26.27 -3.76
C ILE A 86 7.19 25.67 -2.95
N GLU A 87 7.26 25.82 -1.63
CA GLU A 87 6.13 25.54 -0.74
C GLU A 87 5.72 26.80 -0.01
N ILE A 88 4.48 27.22 -0.22
CA ILE A 88 3.87 28.38 0.42
C ILE A 88 3.03 27.86 1.59
N ASN A 89 3.53 28.08 2.81
CA ASN A 89 2.84 27.74 4.03
C ASN A 89 1.98 28.93 4.45
N CYS A 90 0.66 28.79 4.28
CA CYS A 90 -0.35 29.79 4.62
C CYS A 90 -1.24 29.30 5.76
N HIS A 91 -2.16 30.14 6.27
CA HIS A 91 -3.16 29.70 7.25
C HIS A 91 -4.09 28.65 6.66
N GLY A 92 -4.44 27.62 7.45
CA GLY A 92 -5.17 26.43 7.03
C GLY A 92 -6.67 26.60 6.89
N GLY A 93 -7.15 27.81 6.58
CA GLY A 93 -8.56 28.07 6.26
C GLY A 93 -8.85 27.85 4.78
N LEU A 94 -10.03 27.29 4.44
CA LEU A 94 -10.41 27.01 3.06
C LEU A 94 -10.35 28.25 2.15
N VAL A 95 -10.74 29.43 2.66
CA VAL A 95 -10.73 30.68 1.90
C VAL A 95 -9.29 31.14 1.64
N SER A 96 -8.44 31.11 2.68
CA SER A 96 -7.04 31.50 2.60
C SER A 96 -6.29 30.66 1.57
N VAL A 97 -6.29 29.34 1.72
CA VAL A 97 -5.54 28.43 0.84
C VAL A 97 -6.01 28.50 -0.62
N ASN A 98 -7.33 28.68 -0.86
CA ASN A 98 -7.84 28.84 -2.22
C ASN A 98 -7.44 30.18 -2.84
N ARG A 99 -7.38 31.28 -2.07
CA ARG A 99 -6.88 32.58 -2.55
C ARG A 99 -5.41 32.48 -2.93
N VAL A 100 -4.59 31.81 -2.13
CA VAL A 100 -3.18 31.55 -2.44
C VAL A 100 -3.03 30.73 -3.72
N LEU A 101 -3.79 29.64 -3.85
CA LEU A 101 -3.78 28.81 -5.07
C LEU A 101 -4.17 29.62 -6.30
N GLN A 102 -5.28 30.40 -6.24
CA GLN A 102 -5.72 31.27 -7.34
C GLN A 102 -4.66 32.29 -7.73
N LEU A 103 -4.01 32.92 -6.74
CA LEU A 103 -2.93 33.88 -7.00
C LEU A 103 -1.79 33.25 -7.78
N VAL A 104 -1.37 32.04 -7.42
CA VAL A 104 -0.31 31.29 -8.09
C VAL A 104 -0.73 30.91 -9.53
N LEU A 105 -1.97 30.43 -9.74
CA LEU A 105 -2.49 30.08 -11.06
C LEU A 105 -2.57 31.27 -12.01
N ILE A 106 -3.06 32.43 -11.55
CA ILE A 106 -3.16 33.67 -12.35
C ILE A 106 -1.76 34.18 -12.74
N ASN A 107 -0.73 33.87 -11.96
CA ASN A 107 0.64 34.29 -12.20
C ASN A 107 1.49 33.31 -13.03
N GLY A 108 0.88 32.25 -13.57
CA GLY A 108 1.48 31.42 -14.62
C GLY A 108 1.73 29.96 -14.28
N ALA A 109 1.32 29.48 -13.10
CA ALA A 109 1.31 28.05 -12.83
C ALA A 109 0.03 27.40 -13.42
N ARG A 110 0.10 26.10 -13.71
CA ARG A 110 -1.04 25.24 -14.04
C ARG A 110 -1.42 24.38 -12.82
N LEU A 111 -2.69 24.07 -12.68
CA LEU A 111 -3.11 23.10 -11.67
C LEU A 111 -2.51 21.72 -11.98
N ALA A 112 -1.94 21.09 -10.97
CA ALA A 112 -1.39 19.74 -11.09
C ALA A 112 -2.50 18.70 -11.27
N GLU A 113 -2.22 17.66 -12.03
CA GLU A 113 -3.02 16.44 -12.08
C GLU A 113 -2.80 15.57 -10.83
N PRO A 114 -3.70 14.63 -10.51
CA PRO A 114 -3.47 13.65 -9.45
C PRO A 114 -2.12 12.93 -9.64
N GLY A 115 -1.30 12.86 -8.59
CA GLY A 115 0.01 12.20 -8.61
C GLY A 115 1.10 12.87 -9.44
N GLU A 116 0.87 14.05 -10.03
CA GLU A 116 1.79 14.64 -10.99
C GLU A 116 3.18 14.99 -10.41
N PHE A 117 3.27 15.38 -9.16
CA PHE A 117 4.58 15.62 -8.52
C PHE A 117 5.39 14.34 -8.41
N THR A 118 4.76 13.22 -8.04
CA THR A 118 5.42 11.91 -7.95
C THR A 118 5.73 11.36 -9.33
N LYS A 119 4.84 11.56 -10.32
CA LYS A 119 5.09 11.24 -11.73
C LYS A 119 6.33 11.96 -12.26
N ARG A 120 6.49 13.26 -11.97
CA ARG A 120 7.69 14.03 -12.35
C ARG A 120 8.94 13.52 -11.64
N ALA A 121 8.85 13.15 -10.36
CA ALA A 121 9.97 12.53 -9.65
C ALA A 121 10.41 11.22 -10.32
N PHE A 122 9.49 10.40 -10.80
CA PHE A 122 9.76 9.20 -11.58
C PHE A 122 10.35 9.54 -12.97
N LEU A 123 9.71 10.40 -13.75
CA LEU A 123 10.18 10.78 -15.09
C LEU A 123 11.56 11.46 -15.08
N ASN A 124 11.86 12.22 -14.03
CA ASN A 124 13.17 12.83 -13.82
C ASN A 124 14.20 11.86 -13.19
N GLY A 125 13.86 10.59 -13.02
CA GLY A 125 14.76 9.54 -12.55
C GLY A 125 15.22 9.69 -11.09
N ARG A 126 14.42 10.35 -10.25
CA ARG A 126 14.70 10.39 -8.80
C ARG A 126 14.31 9.10 -8.11
N ILE A 127 13.17 8.56 -8.46
CA ILE A 127 12.59 7.33 -7.95
C ILE A 127 12.16 6.45 -9.11
N ASP A 128 12.12 5.16 -8.91
CA ASP A 128 11.51 4.22 -9.85
C ASP A 128 10.01 4.03 -9.57
N LEU A 129 9.33 3.21 -10.40
CA LEU A 129 7.89 3.03 -10.30
C LEU A 129 7.47 2.34 -8.99
N SER A 130 8.26 1.36 -8.52
CA SER A 130 7.97 0.67 -7.26
C SER A 130 8.11 1.59 -6.04
N GLN A 131 9.07 2.51 -6.07
CA GLN A 131 9.26 3.55 -5.06
C GLN A 131 8.13 4.60 -5.12
N ALA A 132 7.66 4.95 -6.33
CA ALA A 132 6.54 5.86 -6.50
C ALA A 132 5.25 5.28 -5.88
N GLU A 133 4.95 4.00 -6.14
CA GLU A 133 3.82 3.31 -5.52
C GLU A 133 3.95 3.25 -3.99
N ALA A 134 5.17 3.03 -3.47
CA ALA A 134 5.44 3.01 -2.04
C ALA A 134 5.14 4.36 -1.32
N VAL A 135 5.21 5.50 -2.02
CA VAL A 135 4.79 6.80 -1.47
C VAL A 135 3.31 6.77 -1.09
N MET A 136 2.45 6.16 -1.92
CA MET A 136 1.02 6.03 -1.61
C MET A 136 0.77 5.01 -0.52
N ASP A 137 1.50 3.90 -0.52
CA ASP A 137 1.39 2.88 0.52
C ASP A 137 1.78 3.45 1.91
N LEU A 138 2.81 4.31 1.95
CA LEU A 138 3.20 5.03 3.18
C LEU A 138 2.09 5.96 3.69
N ILE A 139 1.43 6.72 2.80
CA ILE A 139 0.34 7.63 3.17
C ILE A 139 -0.89 6.87 3.67
N ARG A 140 -1.16 5.69 3.07
CA ARG A 140 -2.31 4.85 3.40
C ARG A 140 -2.05 3.84 4.51
N ALA A 141 -0.82 3.72 4.99
CA ALA A 141 -0.45 2.77 6.04
C ALA A 141 -1.33 2.91 7.28
N LYS A 142 -1.88 1.78 7.76
CA LYS A 142 -2.79 1.72 8.91
C LYS A 142 -2.10 1.20 10.18
N THR A 143 -0.91 0.64 10.04
CA THR A 143 -0.13 0.09 11.16
C THR A 143 1.34 0.46 11.00
N ASP A 144 2.09 0.44 12.10
CA ASP A 144 3.55 0.68 12.07
C ASP A 144 4.28 -0.35 11.21
N LYS A 145 3.80 -1.61 11.19
CA LYS A 145 4.37 -2.65 10.31
C LYS A 145 4.16 -2.29 8.83
N ALA A 146 2.94 -1.88 8.44
CA ALA A 146 2.65 -1.44 7.07
C ALA A 146 3.49 -0.21 6.68
N MET A 147 3.62 0.75 7.60
CA MET A 147 4.47 1.93 7.40
C MET A 147 5.95 1.55 7.17
N ASN A 148 6.49 0.64 7.98
CA ASN A 148 7.87 0.19 7.85
C ASN A 148 8.13 -0.56 6.53
N VAL A 149 7.17 -1.38 6.07
CA VAL A 149 7.24 -2.03 4.75
C VAL A 149 7.27 -0.99 3.64
N ALA A 150 6.36 -0.01 3.67
CA ALA A 150 6.31 1.06 2.68
C ALA A 150 7.59 1.92 2.68
N LEU A 151 8.14 2.25 3.85
CA LEU A 151 9.43 2.95 3.98
C LEU A 151 10.56 2.15 3.33
N GLY A 152 10.66 0.86 3.61
CA GLY A 152 11.68 -0.01 3.01
C GLY A 152 11.56 -0.08 1.48
N GLN A 153 10.33 -0.11 0.93
CA GLN A 153 10.11 -0.05 -0.52
C GLN A 153 10.49 1.33 -1.08
N MET A 154 10.13 2.43 -0.40
CA MET A 154 10.50 3.79 -0.80
C MET A 154 12.02 4.00 -0.78
N GLU A 155 12.77 3.34 0.12
CA GLU A 155 14.22 3.29 0.15
C GLU A 155 14.83 2.42 -0.97
N GLY A 156 14.00 1.77 -1.80
CA GLY A 156 14.40 0.97 -2.94
C GLY A 156 14.91 -0.44 -2.60
N ARG A 157 14.45 -1.06 -1.50
CA ARG A 157 14.83 -2.45 -1.17
C ARG A 157 14.44 -3.41 -2.28
N LEU A 158 13.16 -3.34 -2.74
CA LEU A 158 12.68 -4.16 -3.85
C LEU A 158 13.43 -3.85 -5.14
N SER A 159 13.61 -2.58 -5.46
CA SER A 159 14.32 -2.14 -6.68
C SER A 159 15.73 -2.70 -6.77
N ARG A 160 16.49 -2.66 -5.66
CA ARG A 160 17.84 -3.24 -5.61
C ARG A 160 17.84 -4.74 -5.85
N LEU A 161 16.89 -5.46 -5.28
CA LEU A 161 16.79 -6.90 -5.48
C LEU A 161 16.42 -7.23 -6.93
N ILE A 162 15.43 -6.55 -7.50
CA ILE A 162 15.07 -6.69 -8.92
C ILE A 162 16.25 -6.37 -9.83
N ALA A 163 17.00 -5.30 -9.54
CA ALA A 163 18.21 -4.96 -10.31
C ALA A 163 19.27 -6.07 -10.26
N THR A 164 19.46 -6.71 -9.09
CA THR A 164 20.40 -7.84 -8.94
C THR A 164 19.97 -9.05 -9.78
N LEU A 165 18.67 -9.40 -9.75
CA LEU A 165 18.12 -10.48 -10.57
C LEU A 165 18.29 -10.19 -12.07
N ARG A 166 17.92 -8.99 -12.49
CA ARG A 166 18.06 -8.54 -13.88
C ARG A 166 19.51 -8.51 -14.34
N GLN A 167 20.44 -8.11 -13.48
CA GLN A 167 21.86 -8.11 -13.79
C GLN A 167 22.37 -9.53 -14.06
N ALA A 168 21.97 -10.50 -13.23
CA ALA A 168 22.37 -11.91 -13.43
C ALA A 168 21.82 -12.48 -14.75
N LEU A 169 20.56 -12.16 -15.10
CA LEU A 169 19.97 -12.56 -16.38
C LEU A 169 20.66 -11.86 -17.56
N LEU A 170 20.97 -10.56 -17.45
CA LEU A 170 21.65 -9.80 -18.49
C LEU A 170 23.05 -10.35 -18.76
N GLU A 171 23.82 -10.70 -17.73
CA GLU A 171 25.14 -11.34 -17.88
C GLU A 171 25.02 -12.70 -18.61
N THR A 172 23.98 -13.47 -18.27
CA THR A 172 23.70 -14.74 -18.94
C THR A 172 23.37 -14.52 -20.42
N LEU A 173 22.50 -13.57 -20.72
CA LEU A 173 22.11 -13.23 -22.10
C LEU A 173 23.30 -12.71 -22.91
N ALA A 174 24.09 -11.81 -22.35
CA ALA A 174 25.28 -11.27 -23.02
C ALA A 174 26.30 -12.37 -23.37
N GLN A 175 26.49 -13.33 -22.45
CA GLN A 175 27.40 -14.43 -22.69
C GLN A 175 26.89 -15.39 -23.78
N VAL A 176 25.58 -15.67 -23.82
CA VAL A 176 24.94 -16.45 -24.88
C VAL A 176 25.10 -15.74 -26.23
N GLU A 177 24.84 -14.44 -26.30
CA GLU A 177 24.93 -13.64 -27.53
C GLU A 177 26.36 -13.64 -28.10
N VAL A 178 27.37 -13.47 -27.22
CA VAL A 178 28.78 -13.56 -27.65
C VAL A 178 29.14 -14.95 -28.19
N ASN A 179 28.65 -16.02 -27.57
CA ASN A 179 28.90 -17.38 -28.07
C ASN A 179 28.20 -17.68 -29.41
N ILE A 180 27.06 -17.07 -29.68
CA ILE A 180 26.35 -17.19 -30.97
C ILE A 180 27.03 -16.39 -32.07
N ASP A 181 27.38 -15.11 -31.79
CA ASP A 181 27.91 -14.19 -32.76
C ASP A 181 29.39 -14.42 -33.10
N TYR A 182 30.15 -14.93 -32.14
CA TYR A 182 31.61 -15.10 -32.26
C TYR A 182 32.08 -16.50 -31.84
N PRO A 183 31.62 -17.59 -32.49
CA PRO A 183 31.96 -18.95 -32.11
C PRO A 183 33.45 -19.30 -32.31
N GLU A 184 34.22 -18.45 -33.00
CA GLU A 184 35.66 -18.64 -33.24
C GLU A 184 36.56 -18.07 -32.14
N TYR A 185 36.04 -17.38 -31.13
CA TYR A 185 36.85 -16.85 -30.03
C TYR A 185 37.00 -17.85 -28.90
N ASP A 186 38.11 -18.63 -28.93
CA ASP A 186 38.48 -19.61 -27.88
C ASP A 186 38.74 -18.98 -26.51
N ASP A 187 38.90 -17.64 -26.43
CA ASP A 187 39.19 -16.92 -25.17
C ASP A 187 37.92 -16.53 -24.40
N VAL A 188 36.71 -16.72 -24.94
CA VAL A 188 35.44 -16.43 -24.27
C VAL A 188 34.91 -17.73 -23.65
N GLU A 189 34.59 -17.65 -22.36
CA GLU A 189 33.97 -18.77 -21.66
C GLU A 189 32.60 -19.08 -22.29
N GLU A 190 32.46 -20.33 -22.77
CA GLU A 190 31.22 -20.76 -23.43
C GLU A 190 30.10 -20.94 -22.40
N MET A 191 28.94 -20.31 -22.61
CA MET A 191 27.75 -20.52 -21.80
C MET A 191 27.26 -21.97 -22.00
N THR A 192 27.50 -22.80 -21.01
CA THR A 192 27.02 -24.18 -21.03
C THR A 192 25.62 -24.29 -20.43
N LEU A 193 24.86 -25.33 -20.84
CA LEU A 193 23.55 -25.62 -20.22
C LEU A 193 23.61 -25.72 -18.68
N PRO A 194 24.64 -26.39 -18.06
CA PRO A 194 24.77 -26.41 -16.61
C PRO A 194 24.88 -25.01 -15.97
N MET A 195 25.65 -24.08 -16.57
CA MET A 195 25.80 -22.70 -16.08
C MET A 195 24.49 -21.94 -16.18
N MET A 196 23.77 -22.10 -17.30
CA MET A 196 22.45 -21.49 -17.48
C MET A 196 21.44 -22.03 -16.47
N ILE A 197 21.41 -23.34 -16.24
CA ILE A 197 20.57 -23.98 -15.23
C ILE A 197 20.88 -23.41 -13.84
N GLU A 198 22.15 -23.27 -13.46
CA GLU A 198 22.55 -22.70 -12.18
C GLU A 198 22.05 -21.28 -11.99
N LYS A 199 22.27 -20.41 -12.99
CA LYS A 199 21.81 -19.01 -12.95
C LYS A 199 20.28 -18.88 -12.92
N CYS A 200 19.58 -19.60 -13.78
CA CYS A 200 18.11 -19.59 -13.81
C CYS A 200 17.51 -20.18 -12.53
N THR A 201 18.13 -21.23 -11.94
CA THR A 201 17.69 -21.80 -10.66
C THR A 201 17.80 -20.77 -9.54
N TRP A 202 18.93 -20.09 -9.44
CA TRP A 202 19.13 -19.04 -8.43
C TRP A 202 18.10 -17.91 -8.59
N VAL A 203 17.87 -17.40 -9.80
CA VAL A 203 16.84 -16.36 -10.05
C VAL A 203 15.45 -16.86 -9.65
N SER A 204 15.13 -18.10 -10.00
CA SER A 204 13.85 -18.75 -9.69
C SER A 204 13.61 -18.85 -8.16
N GLU A 205 14.65 -19.24 -7.40
CA GLU A 205 14.59 -19.34 -5.93
C GLU A 205 14.42 -17.97 -5.26
N GLU A 206 15.10 -16.93 -5.76
CA GLU A 206 14.95 -15.57 -5.23
C GLU A 206 13.54 -15.00 -5.50
N ILE A 207 12.96 -15.30 -6.69
CA ILE A 207 11.56 -14.93 -6.98
C ILE A 207 10.61 -15.67 -6.02
N ASP A 208 10.85 -16.96 -5.74
CA ASP A 208 10.03 -17.71 -4.77
C ASP A 208 10.07 -17.08 -3.38
N LYS A 209 11.26 -16.66 -2.90
CA LYS A 209 11.37 -15.96 -1.60
C LYS A 209 10.54 -14.68 -1.55
N LEU A 210 10.51 -13.92 -2.65
CA LEU A 210 9.66 -12.73 -2.75
C LEU A 210 8.16 -13.10 -2.73
N LEU A 211 7.77 -14.12 -3.48
CA LEU A 211 6.38 -14.57 -3.55
C LEU A 211 5.88 -15.15 -2.23
N LEU A 212 6.75 -15.79 -1.42
CA LEU A 212 6.39 -16.27 -0.08
C LEU A 212 5.93 -15.15 0.86
N THR A 213 6.44 -13.93 0.68
CA THR A 213 6.05 -12.77 1.49
C THR A 213 4.78 -12.07 0.99
N SER A 214 4.25 -12.46 -0.17
CA SER A 214 3.21 -11.72 -0.89
C SER A 214 1.86 -11.70 -0.18
N SER A 215 1.44 -12.82 0.41
CA SER A 215 0.17 -12.90 1.15
C SER A 215 0.18 -12.00 2.37
N GLN A 216 1.26 -12.02 3.15
CA GLN A 216 1.44 -11.15 4.31
C GLN A 216 1.57 -9.67 3.91
N GLY A 217 2.35 -9.40 2.86
CA GLY A 217 2.49 -8.05 2.31
C GLY A 217 1.15 -7.47 1.86
N LYS A 218 0.32 -8.25 1.18
CA LYS A 218 -1.03 -7.84 0.77
C LYS A 218 -1.91 -7.49 1.97
N ILE A 219 -1.91 -8.32 3.01
CA ILE A 219 -2.68 -8.07 4.25
C ILE A 219 -2.20 -6.80 4.95
N LEU A 220 -0.90 -6.58 5.04
CA LEU A 220 -0.35 -5.35 5.65
C LEU A 220 -0.77 -4.09 4.87
N ARG A 221 -0.92 -4.17 3.55
CA ARG A 221 -1.29 -3.06 2.68
C ARG A 221 -2.80 -2.80 2.64
N GLU A 222 -3.59 -3.85 2.38
CA GLU A 222 -5.03 -3.74 2.09
C GLU A 222 -5.89 -3.93 3.36
N GLY A 223 -5.32 -4.56 4.38
CA GLY A 223 -6.03 -5.03 5.56
C GLY A 223 -6.61 -6.42 5.34
N LEU A 224 -6.92 -7.06 6.46
CA LEU A 224 -7.56 -8.36 6.50
C LEU A 224 -9.07 -8.15 6.58
N SER A 225 -9.79 -8.45 5.49
CA SER A 225 -11.25 -8.36 5.46
C SER A 225 -11.85 -9.31 6.49
N THR A 226 -12.41 -8.76 7.58
CA THR A 226 -12.86 -9.53 8.74
C THR A 226 -14.34 -9.36 8.93
N ALA A 227 -15.09 -10.48 8.92
CA ALA A 227 -16.52 -10.53 9.22
C ALA A 227 -16.77 -11.04 10.64
N ILE A 228 -17.63 -10.36 11.41
CA ILE A 228 -18.08 -10.80 12.74
C ILE A 228 -19.48 -11.37 12.61
N ILE A 229 -19.63 -12.67 12.86
CA ILE A 229 -20.92 -13.36 12.73
C ILE A 229 -21.33 -14.05 14.03
N GLY A 230 -22.59 -14.40 14.14
CA GLY A 230 -23.20 -15.05 15.31
C GLY A 230 -24.65 -14.66 15.46
N ARG A 231 -25.40 -15.36 16.31
CA ARG A 231 -26.80 -15.04 16.60
C ARG A 231 -26.97 -13.64 17.22
N PRO A 232 -28.19 -13.10 17.27
CA PRO A 232 -28.48 -11.89 18.06
C PRO A 232 -28.07 -12.08 19.52
N ASN A 233 -27.62 -10.98 20.15
CA ASN A 233 -27.29 -10.91 21.59
C ASN A 233 -26.12 -11.79 22.08
N VAL A 234 -25.32 -12.42 21.20
CA VAL A 234 -24.11 -13.17 21.60
C VAL A 234 -22.94 -12.27 21.97
N GLY A 235 -22.98 -10.96 21.61
CA GLY A 235 -21.96 -9.97 21.95
C GLY A 235 -21.13 -9.48 20.78
N LYS A 236 -21.63 -9.58 19.52
CA LYS A 236 -20.92 -9.08 18.33
C LYS A 236 -20.57 -7.60 18.42
N SER A 237 -21.53 -6.74 18.78
CA SER A 237 -21.30 -5.30 18.94
C SER A 237 -20.33 -4.99 20.10
N SER A 238 -20.35 -5.78 21.17
CA SER A 238 -19.41 -5.66 22.28
C SER A 238 -18.00 -6.02 21.85
N LEU A 239 -17.84 -7.10 21.05
CA LEU A 239 -16.56 -7.50 20.47
C LEU A 239 -16.01 -6.40 19.57
N LEU A 240 -16.84 -5.87 18.67
CA LEU A 240 -16.47 -4.77 17.80
C LEU A 240 -15.97 -3.57 18.59
N ASN A 241 -16.72 -3.16 19.62
CA ASN A 241 -16.38 -2.02 20.46
C ASN A 241 -15.07 -2.27 21.25
N SER A 242 -14.87 -3.48 21.79
CA SER A 242 -13.64 -3.85 22.50
C SER A 242 -12.42 -3.75 21.57
N LEU A 243 -12.49 -4.33 20.38
CA LEU A 243 -11.42 -4.26 19.38
C LEU A 243 -11.12 -2.80 18.98
N ILE A 244 -12.14 -1.95 18.85
CA ILE A 244 -11.98 -0.52 18.50
C ILE A 244 -11.38 0.29 19.66
N GLN A 245 -11.80 0.04 20.90
CA GLN A 245 -11.36 0.80 22.07
C GLN A 245 -9.91 0.50 22.46
N GLU A 246 -9.51 -0.77 22.47
CA GLU A 246 -8.14 -1.17 22.81
C GLU A 246 -7.12 -0.76 21.73
N ASN A 247 -7.52 -0.79 20.45
CA ASN A 247 -6.60 -0.64 19.33
C ASN A 247 -6.71 0.70 18.58
N LYS A 248 -7.39 1.71 19.12
CA LYS A 248 -7.64 3.03 18.50
C LYS A 248 -7.97 2.88 17.00
N ALA A 249 -9.26 2.77 16.69
CA ALA A 249 -9.71 2.79 15.30
C ALA A 249 -9.04 3.94 14.54
N ILE A 250 -8.33 3.63 13.48
CA ILE A 250 -7.80 4.64 12.56
C ILE A 250 -8.97 5.05 11.68
N VAL A 251 -9.78 5.98 12.19
CA VAL A 251 -10.84 6.61 11.38
C VAL A 251 -10.15 7.51 10.38
N THR A 252 -10.10 7.09 9.14
CA THR A 252 -9.63 7.95 8.06
C THR A 252 -10.82 8.69 7.48
N ASP A 253 -11.15 9.85 8.05
CA ASP A 253 -11.90 10.86 7.32
C ASP A 253 -11.01 11.42 6.21
N ILE A 254 -10.96 10.75 5.08
CA ILE A 254 -10.43 11.37 3.86
C ILE A 254 -11.50 12.32 3.37
N ALA A 255 -11.37 13.59 3.74
CA ALA A 255 -12.22 14.65 3.25
C ALA A 255 -12.11 14.73 1.72
N GLY A 256 -13.16 14.34 1.02
CA GLY A 256 -13.21 14.39 -0.46
C GLY A 256 -13.96 13.23 -1.14
N THR A 257 -14.22 12.13 -0.45
CA THR A 257 -14.95 10.98 -1.01
C THR A 257 -16.35 10.89 -0.39
N THR A 258 -17.28 11.68 -0.89
CA THR A 258 -18.66 11.80 -0.36
C THR A 258 -19.58 10.62 -0.70
N ARG A 259 -19.06 9.45 -1.11
CA ARG A 259 -19.89 8.27 -1.48
C ARG A 259 -19.31 6.91 -1.13
N ASP A 260 -18.12 6.83 -0.53
CA ASP A 260 -17.55 5.52 -0.19
C ASP A 260 -17.99 5.10 1.21
N ILE A 261 -18.31 3.82 1.35
CA ILE A 261 -18.63 3.11 2.58
C ILE A 261 -17.53 3.45 3.59
N ILE A 262 -17.89 3.94 4.78
CA ILE A 262 -16.91 4.18 5.86
C ILE A 262 -16.33 2.82 6.25
N GLU A 263 -15.14 2.53 5.76
CA GLU A 263 -14.39 1.34 6.11
C GLU A 263 -13.70 1.57 7.45
N GLU A 264 -14.01 0.75 8.43
CA GLU A 264 -13.38 0.81 9.74
C GLU A 264 -12.18 -0.14 9.79
N TYR A 265 -11.00 0.41 10.11
CA TYR A 265 -9.78 -0.37 10.31
C TYR A 265 -9.42 -0.41 11.79
N VAL A 266 -9.06 -1.59 12.26
CA VAL A 266 -8.58 -1.84 13.64
C VAL A 266 -7.18 -2.45 13.54
N ASN A 267 -6.23 -1.93 14.34
CA ASN A 267 -4.87 -2.47 14.36
C ASN A 267 -4.74 -3.54 15.44
N VAL A 268 -4.79 -4.81 15.09
CA VAL A 268 -4.62 -5.93 16.02
C VAL A 268 -3.18 -6.44 15.95
N ARG A 269 -2.36 -6.07 16.93
CA ARG A 269 -0.93 -6.47 17.04
C ARG A 269 -0.13 -6.29 15.74
N GLY A 270 -0.41 -5.21 15.02
CA GLY A 270 0.26 -4.87 13.77
C GLY A 270 -0.41 -5.45 12.52
N VAL A 271 -1.51 -6.20 12.65
CA VAL A 271 -2.38 -6.64 11.55
C VAL A 271 -3.52 -5.65 11.38
N PRO A 272 -3.66 -4.96 10.25
CA PRO A 272 -4.80 -4.09 9.99
C PRO A 272 -6.03 -4.95 9.66
N LEU A 273 -7.01 -5.02 10.56
CA LEU A 273 -8.30 -5.64 10.29
C LEU A 273 -9.21 -4.63 9.59
N LYS A 274 -9.72 -4.99 8.42
CA LYS A 274 -10.76 -4.27 7.71
C LYS A 274 -12.11 -4.89 8.07
N LEU A 275 -12.90 -4.20 8.90
CA LEU A 275 -14.19 -4.69 9.36
C LEU A 275 -15.24 -4.54 8.27
N VAL A 276 -15.84 -5.66 7.86
CA VAL A 276 -16.87 -5.70 6.80
C VAL A 276 -18.26 -5.64 7.44
N ASP A 277 -19.13 -4.80 6.88
CA ASP A 277 -20.56 -4.63 7.28
C ASP A 277 -20.79 -4.19 8.73
N THR A 278 -20.02 -3.20 9.21
CA THR A 278 -20.20 -2.63 10.56
C THR A 278 -21.56 -1.96 10.75
N ALA A 279 -22.22 -1.48 9.69
CA ALA A 279 -23.56 -0.89 9.75
C ALA A 279 -24.61 -1.88 10.21
N GLY A 280 -24.53 -3.16 9.80
CA GLY A 280 -25.42 -4.22 10.23
C GLY A 280 -25.19 -4.65 11.69
N ILE A 281 -24.03 -4.37 12.26
CA ILE A 281 -23.68 -4.70 13.64
C ILE A 281 -24.12 -3.59 14.61
N ARG A 282 -24.16 -2.31 14.14
CA ARG A 282 -24.52 -1.13 14.97
C ARG A 282 -26.02 -0.84 15.04
N GLU A 283 -26.81 -1.21 14.03
CA GLU A 283 -28.24 -0.94 13.95
C GLU A 283 -29.06 -2.22 14.07
N THR A 284 -29.65 -2.45 15.23
CA THR A 284 -30.87 -3.22 15.54
C THR A 284 -30.88 -4.75 15.48
N GLU A 285 -31.68 -5.27 16.41
CA GLU A 285 -31.99 -6.65 16.78
C GLU A 285 -32.68 -7.50 15.69
N ASP A 286 -32.95 -6.98 14.48
CA ASP A 286 -33.86 -7.61 13.49
C ASP A 286 -33.26 -7.92 12.10
N ILE A 287 -31.91 -7.96 11.95
CA ILE A 287 -31.29 -8.07 10.60
C ILE A 287 -31.27 -9.51 10.05
N VAL A 288 -31.35 -10.52 10.91
CA VAL A 288 -31.35 -11.92 10.47
C VAL A 288 -32.63 -12.30 9.67
N GLU A 289 -33.73 -11.61 9.91
CA GLU A 289 -34.99 -11.85 9.17
C GLU A 289 -35.17 -11.05 7.88
N ARG A 290 -34.41 -9.95 7.66
CA ARG A 290 -34.68 -9.00 6.57
C ARG A 290 -33.67 -8.93 5.45
N ILE A 291 -32.43 -9.39 5.64
CA ILE A 291 -31.40 -9.39 4.57
C ILE A 291 -31.28 -10.83 4.09
N GLY A 292 -31.86 -11.09 2.91
CA GLY A 292 -31.91 -12.43 2.33
C GLY A 292 -30.51 -13.08 2.29
N VAL A 293 -30.53 -14.39 2.42
CA VAL A 293 -29.41 -15.37 2.42
C VAL A 293 -28.30 -15.07 1.42
N GLU A 294 -28.59 -14.30 0.35
CA GLU A 294 -27.62 -13.93 -0.69
C GLU A 294 -26.60 -12.86 -0.23
N LYS A 295 -27.04 -11.82 0.48
CA LYS A 295 -26.14 -10.73 0.91
C LYS A 295 -25.18 -11.19 2.02
N SER A 296 -25.68 -12.00 2.94
CA SER A 296 -24.84 -12.61 3.98
C SER A 296 -23.80 -13.58 3.40
N ARG A 297 -24.17 -14.34 2.36
CA ARG A 297 -23.23 -15.22 1.65
C ARG A 297 -22.18 -14.45 0.86
N GLN A 298 -22.50 -13.26 0.36
CA GLN A 298 -21.54 -12.43 -0.36
C GLN A 298 -20.49 -11.85 0.61
N VAL A 299 -20.93 -11.34 1.77
CA VAL A 299 -20.04 -10.84 2.83
C VAL A 299 -19.07 -11.94 3.31
N LEU A 300 -19.58 -13.16 3.52
CA LEU A 300 -18.73 -14.29 3.91
C LEU A 300 -17.70 -14.66 2.83
N LYS A 301 -18.05 -14.57 1.55
CA LYS A 301 -17.13 -14.86 0.45
C LYS A 301 -16.05 -13.80 0.26
N GLU A 302 -16.32 -12.57 0.66
CA GLU A 302 -15.38 -11.44 0.58
C GLU A 302 -14.50 -11.31 1.83
N ALA A 303 -14.81 -12.06 2.90
CA ALA A 303 -14.04 -12.05 4.13
C ALA A 303 -12.84 -13.01 4.04
N ASP A 304 -11.67 -12.50 4.41
CA ASP A 304 -10.44 -13.30 4.58
C ASP A 304 -10.42 -14.01 5.95
N LEU A 305 -11.09 -13.45 6.95
CA LEU A 305 -11.21 -13.99 8.30
C LEU A 305 -12.64 -13.85 8.82
N ILE A 306 -13.13 -14.89 9.47
CA ILE A 306 -14.43 -14.88 10.12
C ILE A 306 -14.26 -15.03 11.63
N LEU A 307 -14.88 -14.14 12.40
CA LEU A 307 -14.98 -14.23 13.86
C LEU A 307 -16.38 -14.71 14.21
N LEU A 308 -16.52 -16.01 14.49
CA LEU A 308 -17.79 -16.61 14.89
C LEU A 308 -17.98 -16.49 16.41
N VAL A 309 -18.95 -15.68 16.84
CA VAL A 309 -19.25 -15.43 18.25
C VAL A 309 -20.39 -16.31 18.73
N LEU A 310 -20.12 -17.10 19.77
CA LEU A 310 -21.08 -17.96 20.46
C LEU A 310 -21.28 -17.47 21.89
N ASN A 311 -22.43 -17.81 22.51
CA ASN A 311 -22.74 -17.50 23.90
C ASN A 311 -22.46 -18.72 24.80
N SER A 312 -21.57 -18.57 25.79
CA SER A 312 -21.23 -19.65 26.72
C SER A 312 -22.39 -20.09 27.59
N ALA A 313 -23.34 -19.18 27.88
CA ALA A 313 -24.48 -19.41 28.75
C ALA A 313 -25.70 -20.04 28.03
N GLU A 314 -25.51 -20.54 26.82
CA GLU A 314 -26.58 -21.18 26.03
C GLU A 314 -26.05 -22.41 25.30
N GLN A 315 -26.89 -23.42 25.14
CA GLN A 315 -26.56 -24.59 24.29
C GLN A 315 -26.54 -24.19 22.81
N LEU A 316 -25.77 -24.93 21.99
CA LEU A 316 -25.72 -24.71 20.54
C LEU A 316 -27.12 -24.94 19.92
N THR A 317 -27.58 -23.96 19.19
CA THR A 317 -28.87 -24.01 18.47
C THR A 317 -28.68 -24.52 17.04
N ILE A 318 -29.81 -24.75 16.37
CA ILE A 318 -29.80 -25.11 14.94
C ILE A 318 -29.18 -23.95 14.09
N GLU A 319 -29.35 -22.70 14.50
CA GLU A 319 -28.79 -21.55 13.81
C GLU A 319 -27.28 -21.53 13.93
N ASP A 320 -26.70 -21.79 15.10
CA ASP A 320 -25.26 -21.87 15.31
C ASP A 320 -24.63 -22.97 14.41
N ARG A 321 -25.27 -24.14 14.33
CA ARG A 321 -24.79 -25.22 13.44
C ARG A 321 -24.83 -24.84 11.97
N ARG A 322 -25.87 -24.12 11.52
CA ARG A 322 -25.94 -23.58 10.14
C ARG A 322 -24.84 -22.55 9.86
N LEU A 323 -24.46 -21.78 10.87
CA LEU A 323 -23.32 -20.86 10.71
C LEU A 323 -22.01 -21.64 10.51
N PHE A 324 -21.77 -22.71 11.26
CA PHE A 324 -20.62 -23.59 11.04
C PHE A 324 -20.60 -24.20 9.63
N GLU A 325 -21.76 -24.68 9.15
CA GLU A 325 -21.89 -25.20 7.78
C GLU A 325 -21.59 -24.13 6.72
N ALA A 326 -22.00 -22.88 6.97
CA ALA A 326 -21.82 -21.77 6.04
C ALA A 326 -20.37 -21.30 5.90
N ILE A 327 -19.53 -21.50 6.94
CA ILE A 327 -18.12 -21.09 6.98
C ILE A 327 -17.15 -22.26 6.80
N GLU A 328 -17.66 -23.45 6.46
CA GLU A 328 -16.82 -24.62 6.19
C GLU A 328 -15.84 -24.34 5.05
N GLY A 329 -14.56 -24.66 5.28
CA GLY A 329 -13.47 -24.39 4.32
C GLY A 329 -12.91 -22.98 4.33
N MET A 330 -13.46 -22.06 5.15
CA MET A 330 -12.96 -20.69 5.32
C MET A 330 -12.00 -20.60 6.51
N ASP A 331 -11.27 -19.48 6.62
CA ASP A 331 -10.48 -19.17 7.80
C ASP A 331 -11.34 -18.47 8.85
N TYR A 332 -11.46 -19.10 10.03
CA TYR A 332 -12.27 -18.55 11.10
C TYR A 332 -11.69 -18.85 12.49
N ILE A 333 -12.08 -18.01 13.46
CA ILE A 333 -11.85 -18.18 14.89
C ILE A 333 -13.22 -18.28 15.57
N VAL A 334 -13.41 -19.28 16.44
CA VAL A 334 -14.60 -19.37 17.27
C VAL A 334 -14.35 -18.64 18.59
N ILE A 335 -15.22 -17.69 18.92
CA ILE A 335 -15.17 -16.89 20.15
C ILE A 335 -16.33 -17.31 21.04
N ILE A 336 -16.02 -17.90 22.18
CA ILE A 336 -17.00 -18.25 23.20
C ILE A 336 -17.07 -17.11 24.20
N ASN A 337 -18.07 -16.25 24.02
CA ASN A 337 -18.24 -15.05 24.82
C ASN A 337 -19.16 -15.27 26.04
N LYS A 338 -19.13 -14.35 26.98
CA LYS A 338 -19.89 -14.33 28.25
C LYS A 338 -19.48 -15.45 29.21
N THR A 339 -18.17 -15.75 29.27
CA THR A 339 -17.63 -16.76 30.20
C THR A 339 -17.76 -16.39 31.67
N ASP A 340 -18.15 -15.15 31.96
CA ASP A 340 -18.58 -14.67 33.28
C ASP A 340 -19.93 -15.23 33.77
N LEU A 341 -20.71 -15.83 32.87
CA LEU A 341 -21.99 -16.46 33.17
C LEU A 341 -21.83 -17.99 33.35
N PRO A 342 -22.81 -18.67 33.99
CA PRO A 342 -22.80 -20.14 34.06
C PRO A 342 -22.68 -20.77 32.66
N ASN A 343 -21.72 -21.67 32.50
CA ASN A 343 -21.45 -22.33 31.23
C ASN A 343 -22.48 -23.42 30.94
N GLU A 344 -23.23 -23.27 29.84
CA GLU A 344 -24.21 -24.26 29.35
C GLU A 344 -23.80 -24.83 27.99
N ILE A 345 -22.81 -24.27 27.31
CA ILE A 345 -22.34 -24.75 26.01
C ILE A 345 -21.51 -26.04 26.15
N GLU A 346 -21.79 -27.03 25.31
CA GLU A 346 -21.00 -28.26 25.28
C GLU A 346 -19.72 -28.08 24.45
N MET A 347 -18.59 -27.92 25.13
CA MET A 347 -17.28 -27.69 24.48
C MET A 347 -16.82 -28.83 23.57
N GLU A 348 -17.24 -30.08 23.85
CA GLU A 348 -16.94 -31.22 22.96
C GLU A 348 -17.64 -31.07 21.61
N GLU A 349 -18.90 -30.65 21.61
CA GLU A 349 -19.67 -30.41 20.39
C GLU A 349 -19.04 -29.27 19.58
N VAL A 350 -18.66 -28.15 20.24
CA VAL A 350 -17.98 -27.03 19.58
C VAL A 350 -16.69 -27.51 18.94
N ARG A 351 -15.84 -28.26 19.67
CA ARG A 351 -14.60 -28.81 19.13
C ARG A 351 -14.80 -29.74 17.94
N ASN A 352 -15.83 -30.57 17.98
CA ASN A 352 -16.16 -31.47 16.88
C ASN A 352 -16.60 -30.72 15.61
N LEU A 353 -17.35 -29.62 15.76
CA LEU A 353 -17.74 -28.73 14.65
C LEU A 353 -16.61 -27.89 14.13
N THR A 354 -15.72 -27.42 15.03
CA THR A 354 -14.60 -26.53 14.71
C THR A 354 -13.41 -27.27 14.10
N GLY A 355 -13.23 -28.56 14.44
CA GLY A 355 -12.05 -29.35 14.04
C GLY A 355 -10.77 -28.81 14.65
N GLN A 356 -9.77 -28.47 13.81
CA GLN A 356 -8.47 -27.96 14.26
C GLN A 356 -8.39 -26.42 14.32
N LYS A 357 -9.50 -25.71 14.02
CA LYS A 357 -9.51 -24.23 14.08
C LYS A 357 -9.45 -23.74 15.53
N ARG A 358 -9.01 -22.49 15.72
CA ARG A 358 -8.82 -21.90 17.06
C ARG A 358 -10.15 -21.56 17.73
N ILE A 359 -10.21 -21.81 19.04
CA ILE A 359 -11.32 -21.43 19.92
C ILE A 359 -10.75 -20.54 21.01
N VAL A 360 -11.34 -19.36 21.20
CA VAL A 360 -10.95 -18.38 22.22
C VAL A 360 -12.14 -18.15 23.14
N ALA A 361 -11.92 -18.19 24.44
CA ALA A 361 -12.92 -17.91 25.45
C ALA A 361 -12.78 -16.44 25.91
N THR A 362 -13.90 -15.69 25.93
CA THR A 362 -13.89 -14.28 26.28
C THR A 362 -15.00 -13.89 27.24
N SER A 363 -14.75 -12.92 28.10
CA SER A 363 -15.78 -12.13 28.77
C SER A 363 -15.56 -10.66 28.40
N LEU A 364 -16.24 -10.23 27.35
CA LEU A 364 -16.10 -8.83 26.86
C LEU A 364 -16.62 -7.80 27.86
N LEU A 365 -17.44 -8.21 28.85
CA LEU A 365 -17.89 -7.34 29.92
C LEU A 365 -16.79 -7.11 30.97
N GLN A 366 -15.92 -8.10 31.19
CA GLN A 366 -14.81 -8.07 32.15
C GLN A 366 -13.46 -7.80 31.48
N GLU A 367 -13.45 -7.59 30.16
CA GLU A 367 -12.24 -7.38 29.32
C GLU A 367 -11.27 -8.58 29.41
N GLU A 368 -11.78 -9.81 29.64
CA GLU A 368 -10.99 -11.04 29.71
C GLU A 368 -10.98 -11.77 28.36
N GLY A 369 -9.82 -12.33 27.99
CA GLY A 369 -9.64 -13.16 26.78
C GLY A 369 -9.48 -12.35 25.48
N VAL A 370 -9.48 -11.02 25.53
CA VAL A 370 -9.29 -10.17 24.34
C VAL A 370 -7.86 -10.25 23.85
N ASP A 371 -6.87 -10.20 24.75
CA ASP A 371 -5.45 -10.39 24.43
C ASP A 371 -5.17 -11.72 23.72
N GLU A 372 -5.83 -12.81 24.16
CA GLU A 372 -5.70 -14.13 23.56
C GLU A 372 -6.33 -14.17 22.15
N LEU A 373 -7.43 -13.45 21.94
CA LEU A 373 -8.04 -13.30 20.63
C LEU A 373 -7.14 -12.53 19.68
N GLU A 374 -6.54 -11.43 20.14
CA GLU A 374 -5.58 -10.64 19.36
C GLU A 374 -4.36 -11.47 18.96
N GLU A 375 -3.84 -12.28 19.88
CA GLU A 375 -2.74 -13.18 19.61
C GLU A 375 -3.14 -14.29 18.63
N ALA A 376 -4.36 -14.83 18.75
CA ALA A 376 -4.90 -15.82 17.83
C ALA A 376 -5.02 -15.25 16.42
N ILE A 377 -5.50 -14.01 16.27
CA ILE A 377 -5.57 -13.32 14.97
C ILE A 377 -4.16 -13.08 14.43
N ALA A 378 -3.26 -12.50 15.21
CA ALA A 378 -1.91 -12.18 14.75
C ALA A 378 -1.14 -13.43 14.30
N SER A 379 -1.25 -14.53 15.05
CA SER A 379 -0.53 -15.78 14.74
C SER A 379 -1.03 -16.47 13.48
N LEU A 380 -2.33 -16.39 13.14
CA LEU A 380 -2.84 -16.94 11.88
C LEU A 380 -2.12 -16.37 10.64
N PHE A 381 -1.66 -15.12 10.72
CA PHE A 381 -1.04 -14.41 9.59
C PHE A 381 0.48 -14.34 9.66
N PHE A 382 1.07 -14.53 10.86
CA PHE A 382 2.51 -14.50 11.05
C PHE A 382 3.11 -15.88 11.36
N GLU A 383 2.29 -16.93 11.55
CA GLU A 383 2.78 -18.31 11.69
C GLU A 383 3.51 -18.77 10.42
N GLY A 384 4.81 -18.95 10.53
CA GLY A 384 5.71 -19.33 9.42
C GLY A 384 6.60 -18.20 8.90
N SER A 385 6.39 -16.95 9.32
CA SER A 385 7.34 -15.89 9.03
C SER A 385 8.50 -15.93 10.02
N ILE A 386 9.69 -16.10 9.50
CA ILE A 386 10.90 -15.75 10.22
C ILE A 386 10.77 -14.24 10.54
N GLU A 387 10.74 -13.87 11.81
CA GLU A 387 10.85 -12.46 12.25
C GLU A 387 12.25 -11.92 11.89
N SER A 388 12.57 -11.85 10.62
CA SER A 388 13.77 -11.19 10.15
C SER A 388 13.41 -9.78 9.72
N SER A 389 14.02 -8.79 10.36
CA SER A 389 13.99 -7.38 9.95
C SER A 389 14.45 -7.14 8.51
N ASP A 390 14.98 -8.17 7.85
CA ASP A 390 15.60 -8.13 6.52
C ASP A 390 14.69 -8.63 5.39
N LEU A 391 13.47 -9.11 5.68
CA LEU A 391 12.56 -9.58 4.63
C LEU A 391 12.02 -8.40 3.81
N THR A 392 12.17 -8.53 2.48
CA THR A 392 11.52 -7.62 1.54
C THR A 392 10.10 -8.14 1.28
N TYR A 393 9.11 -7.44 1.81
CA TYR A 393 7.71 -7.78 1.57
C TYR A 393 7.24 -7.23 0.23
N VAL A 394 6.59 -8.09 -0.55
CA VAL A 394 5.88 -7.67 -1.77
C VAL A 394 4.40 -7.54 -1.44
N SER A 395 3.90 -6.31 -1.44
CA SER A 395 2.52 -6.00 -1.02
C SER A 395 1.61 -5.57 -2.17
N ASN A 396 2.18 -5.19 -3.32
CA ASN A 396 1.46 -4.65 -4.45
C ASN A 396 1.01 -5.77 -5.40
N ALA A 397 -0.29 -5.82 -5.74
CA ALA A 397 -0.86 -6.82 -6.64
C ALA A 397 -0.18 -6.84 -8.03
N ARG A 398 0.23 -5.68 -8.57
CA ARG A 398 0.98 -5.57 -9.82
C ARG A 398 2.33 -6.29 -9.72
N HIS A 399 3.09 -6.02 -8.65
CA HIS A 399 4.38 -6.67 -8.41
C HIS A 399 4.23 -8.19 -8.25
N ILE A 400 3.21 -8.64 -7.49
CA ILE A 400 2.93 -10.06 -7.29
C ILE A 400 2.61 -10.73 -8.63
N SER A 401 1.78 -10.11 -9.46
CA SER A 401 1.42 -10.63 -10.78
C SER A 401 2.65 -10.74 -11.70
N LEU A 402 3.48 -9.70 -11.75
CA LEU A 402 4.71 -9.70 -12.55
C LEU A 402 5.73 -10.72 -12.06
N LEU A 403 5.93 -10.86 -10.73
CA LEU A 403 6.80 -11.89 -10.17
C LEU A 403 6.29 -13.31 -10.45
N THR A 404 4.96 -13.52 -10.40
CA THR A 404 4.35 -14.81 -10.74
C THR A 404 4.56 -15.14 -12.22
N LEU A 405 4.42 -14.16 -13.10
CA LEU A 405 4.69 -14.33 -14.52
C LEU A 405 6.19 -14.58 -14.79
N ALA A 406 7.08 -13.81 -14.15
CA ALA A 406 8.53 -14.03 -14.23
C ALA A 406 8.94 -15.43 -13.73
N LYS A 407 8.29 -15.91 -12.65
CA LYS A 407 8.49 -17.27 -12.14
C LYS A 407 8.08 -18.34 -13.18
N SER A 408 6.95 -18.14 -13.85
CA SER A 408 6.51 -19.06 -14.90
C SER A 408 7.51 -19.11 -16.05
N THR A 409 7.92 -17.96 -16.58
CA THR A 409 8.84 -17.89 -17.73
C THR A 409 10.23 -18.41 -17.39
N ILE A 410 10.77 -18.15 -16.20
CA ILE A 410 12.07 -18.72 -15.81
C ILE A 410 11.98 -20.23 -15.56
N THR A 411 10.81 -20.74 -15.15
CA THR A 411 10.58 -22.20 -15.02
C THR A 411 10.56 -22.85 -16.40
N ASP A 412 9.90 -22.23 -17.38
CA ASP A 412 9.91 -22.71 -18.78
C ASP A 412 11.34 -22.78 -19.35
N ALA A 413 12.17 -21.75 -19.07
CA ALA A 413 13.59 -21.74 -19.43
C ALA A 413 14.37 -22.91 -18.77
N LEU A 414 14.11 -23.18 -17.48
CA LEU A 414 14.73 -24.28 -16.74
C LEU A 414 14.34 -25.65 -17.30
N GLU A 415 13.05 -25.87 -17.59
CA GLU A 415 12.55 -27.11 -18.17
C GLU A 415 13.14 -27.36 -19.59
N ALA A 416 13.24 -26.30 -20.38
CA ALA A 416 13.88 -26.36 -21.70
C ALA A 416 15.37 -26.73 -21.57
N ALA A 417 16.10 -26.11 -20.65
CA ALA A 417 17.52 -26.39 -20.39
C ALA A 417 17.72 -27.83 -19.91
N GLN A 418 16.90 -28.33 -19.00
CA GLN A 418 16.93 -29.73 -18.54
C GLN A 418 16.58 -30.74 -19.63
N SER A 419 15.80 -30.33 -20.62
CA SER A 419 15.46 -31.12 -21.79
C SER A 419 16.51 -31.05 -22.91
N ASN A 420 17.67 -30.42 -22.64
CA ASN A 420 18.75 -30.21 -23.62
C ASN A 420 18.31 -29.44 -24.88
N VAL A 421 17.40 -28.49 -24.73
CA VAL A 421 17.07 -27.55 -25.81
C VAL A 421 18.29 -26.66 -26.07
N PRO A 422 18.58 -26.28 -27.33
CA PRO A 422 19.68 -25.36 -27.65
C PRO A 422 19.59 -24.03 -26.89
N VAL A 423 20.75 -23.50 -26.44
CA VAL A 423 20.86 -22.32 -25.58
C VAL A 423 20.23 -21.06 -26.23
N ASP A 424 20.34 -20.93 -27.56
CA ASP A 424 19.74 -19.85 -28.37
C ASP A 424 18.19 -19.84 -28.30
N MET A 425 17.57 -21.00 -28.11
CA MET A 425 16.11 -21.08 -27.95
C MET A 425 15.69 -20.75 -26.50
N ILE A 426 16.47 -21.19 -25.50
CA ILE A 426 16.22 -20.92 -24.08
C ILE A 426 16.37 -19.42 -23.79
N GLN A 427 17.24 -18.71 -24.51
CA GLN A 427 17.45 -17.28 -24.41
C GLN A 427 16.16 -16.48 -24.53
N ILE A 428 15.16 -16.95 -25.30
CA ILE A 428 13.89 -16.27 -25.49
C ILE A 428 13.16 -16.12 -24.15
N ASP A 429 13.05 -17.18 -23.37
CA ASP A 429 12.36 -17.19 -22.08
C ASP A 429 13.15 -16.43 -21.00
N VAL A 430 14.48 -16.50 -21.05
CA VAL A 430 15.38 -15.72 -20.18
C VAL A 430 15.21 -14.21 -20.45
N THR A 431 15.16 -13.81 -21.73
CA THR A 431 14.92 -12.42 -22.15
C THR A 431 13.55 -11.95 -21.66
N ARG A 432 12.52 -12.79 -21.86
CA ARG A 432 11.17 -12.45 -21.40
C ARG A 432 11.10 -12.28 -19.89
N THR A 433 11.79 -13.13 -19.12
CA THR A 433 11.90 -12.98 -17.65
C THR A 433 12.56 -11.66 -17.28
N TRP A 434 13.65 -11.28 -17.95
CA TRP A 434 14.36 -10.03 -17.73
C TRP A 434 13.48 -8.80 -17.99
N GLU A 435 12.67 -8.82 -19.08
CA GLU A 435 11.71 -7.76 -19.41
C GLU A 435 10.63 -7.62 -18.34
N ILE A 436 9.99 -8.74 -17.94
CA ILE A 436 8.93 -8.74 -16.92
C ILE A 436 9.43 -8.18 -15.58
N LEU A 437 10.64 -8.56 -15.15
CA LEU A 437 11.24 -7.99 -13.95
C LEU A 437 11.48 -6.48 -14.10
N GLY A 438 11.81 -5.99 -15.30
CA GLY A 438 11.98 -4.57 -15.59
C GLY A 438 10.67 -3.77 -15.50
N GLU A 439 9.53 -4.39 -15.79
CA GLU A 439 8.22 -3.75 -15.63
C GLU A 439 7.91 -3.40 -14.17
N ILE A 440 8.48 -4.11 -13.17
CA ILE A 440 8.30 -3.81 -11.75
C ILE A 440 8.86 -2.43 -11.41
N THR A 441 10.05 -2.11 -11.90
CA THR A 441 10.75 -0.83 -11.66
C THR A 441 10.35 0.27 -12.65
N GLY A 442 9.65 -0.09 -13.72
CA GLY A 442 9.17 0.87 -14.72
C GLY A 442 10.13 1.11 -15.90
N ASP A 443 11.14 0.24 -16.11
CA ASP A 443 12.12 0.41 -17.18
C ASP A 443 11.54 0.18 -18.59
N THR A 444 10.47 -0.63 -18.69
CA THR A 444 9.87 -1.07 -19.96
C THR A 444 8.35 -0.82 -20.02
N VAL A 445 7.86 0.10 -19.19
CA VAL A 445 6.40 0.33 -19.00
C VAL A 445 5.87 1.34 -20.03
N GLU A 446 4.71 1.05 -20.61
CA GLU A 446 4.00 1.97 -21.52
C GLU A 446 3.51 3.22 -20.78
N GLU A 447 3.55 4.38 -21.46
CA GLU A 447 3.12 5.68 -20.91
C GLU A 447 1.67 5.66 -20.40
N THR A 448 0.79 4.93 -21.08
CA THR A 448 -0.62 4.75 -20.69
C THR A 448 -0.80 4.11 -19.32
N LEU A 449 0.03 3.11 -18.98
CA LEU A 449 0.00 2.47 -17.66
C LEU A 449 0.52 3.41 -16.57
N ILE A 450 1.56 4.19 -16.88
CA ILE A 450 2.09 5.23 -15.98
C ILE A 450 0.99 6.22 -15.64
N ASP A 451 0.27 6.75 -16.63
CA ASP A 451 -0.81 7.69 -16.44
C ASP A 451 -1.96 7.11 -15.60
N GLN A 452 -2.33 5.85 -15.88
CA GLN A 452 -3.37 5.16 -15.11
C GLN A 452 -2.96 4.98 -13.64
N LEU A 453 -1.72 4.60 -13.36
CA LEU A 453 -1.22 4.42 -11.99
C LEU A 453 -1.24 5.74 -11.22
N PHE A 454 -0.71 6.82 -11.80
CA PHE A 454 -0.65 8.11 -11.12
C PHE A 454 -2.02 8.79 -10.97
N SER A 455 -2.99 8.49 -11.83
CA SER A 455 -4.36 9.00 -11.69
C SER A 455 -5.05 8.57 -10.37
N GLN A 456 -4.58 7.48 -9.75
CA GLN A 456 -5.10 6.99 -8.45
C GLN A 456 -4.45 7.65 -7.23
N PHE A 457 -3.49 8.55 -7.45
CA PHE A 457 -2.79 9.26 -6.39
C PHE A 457 -3.59 10.48 -5.92
N CYS A 458 -3.25 10.98 -4.72
CA CYS A 458 -3.85 12.20 -4.22
C CYS A 458 -3.39 13.43 -5.02
N LEU A 459 -4.26 14.44 -5.15
CA LEU A 459 -3.90 15.75 -5.68
C LEU A 459 -2.83 16.38 -4.77
N GLY A 460 -1.79 16.97 -5.37
CA GLY A 460 -0.69 17.59 -4.60
C GLY A 460 0.44 16.62 -4.17
N LYS A 461 0.39 15.38 -4.68
CA LYS A 461 1.45 14.35 -4.52
C LYS A 461 2.08 13.96 -5.85
#